data_542c8b2a8b1c65f6b4c8afc25a4ca370
#
_entry.id   542c8b2a8b1c65f6b4c8afc25a4ca370
#
_cell.length_a   1.000
_cell.length_b   1.000
_cell.length_c   1.000
_cell.angle_alpha   90.00
_cell.angle_beta   90.00
_cell.angle_gamma   90.00
#
_symmetry.space_group_name_H-M   'P 1'
#
loop_
_entity.id
_entity.type
_entity.pdbx_description
1 polymer ?
#
loop_
_entity_poly.entity_id
_entity_poly.type
_entity_poly.pdbx_seq_one_letter_code
_entity_poly.pdbx_strand_id
1 'polypeptide(L)'
;MKRVTAIFLYLTIALSAYASDSLKVFYRIRLDRDIDKSAQRMVVEGLDRAAKAQADYVLLDLDTYGGAVDAADSIRSAILRCETPVLAYVNMQAASAGALISIACDSIYMKTGSSIGAATVVDQSGNVMPDKYQSFMRGMMRSTAQATGRDPQIAESMVDTANVLSLTPQEAMKVGYCEGIYESEHEVVQAVADGNEFVIKNMEDDLTWVDRLIDLLLNPLLQSIFMMMIIGGIFVEIRTPGVGLPLVTAIVGALLYFAPGYVGNLVEHWEILLFVIGLILIGIEIFVLPGFGVCGISGIVCVVIALSFSMVDNIELYRWDGTLNLRPLIKPVGLVVFSATAAIFGSVWLVRKLYATRSFDNIALRQEMKAEEGFVGVVSGMESLIGEEVTVFTDMRPSGKVRTADGKIIEATLKFGGFASKGQKLKVLSAEQGRVYCSID
;
A
#
# COMPACT_ATOMS: atom_id res chain seq x y z
N MET A 1 45.61 35.92 53.38
CA MET A 1 44.28 35.67 52.78
C MET A 1 44.23 36.01 51.30
N LYS A 2 44.57 37.19 50.79
CA LYS A 2 44.49 37.58 49.36
C LYS A 2 45.22 36.69 48.37
N ARG A 3 46.39 36.09 48.80
CA ARG A 3 47.15 35.16 47.91
C ARG A 3 46.55 33.75 47.80
N VAL A 4 45.85 33.29 48.84
CA VAL A 4 45.19 31.98 48.84
C VAL A 4 43.90 32.05 48.04
N THR A 5 43.16 33.15 48.09
CA THR A 5 41.98 33.37 47.24
C THR A 5 42.31 33.50 45.75
N ALA A 6 43.46 34.11 45.41
CA ALA A 6 43.91 34.21 44.04
C ALA A 6 44.32 32.84 43.46
N ILE A 7 44.97 31.99 44.27
CA ILE A 7 45.34 30.61 43.84
C ILE A 7 44.10 29.74 43.68
N PHE A 8 43.10 29.89 44.57
CA PHE A 8 41.83 29.16 44.47
C PHE A 8 41.02 29.60 43.25
N LEU A 9 41.02 30.91 42.95
CA LEU A 9 40.37 31.45 41.75
C LEU A 9 41.10 30.98 40.46
N TYR A 10 42.42 30.93 40.49
CA TYR A 10 43.23 30.40 39.36
C TYR A 10 43.04 28.89 39.18
N LEU A 11 42.90 28.14 40.29
CA LEU A 11 42.62 26.69 40.24
C LEU A 11 41.20 26.41 39.73
N THR A 12 40.20 27.23 40.11
CA THR A 12 38.82 27.09 39.62
C THR A 12 38.72 27.48 38.15
N ILE A 13 39.43 28.51 37.70
CA ILE A 13 39.51 28.89 36.26
C ILE A 13 40.28 27.82 35.46
N ALA A 14 41.36 27.27 36.02
CA ALA A 14 42.12 26.19 35.40
C ALA A 14 41.30 24.87 35.36
N LEU A 15 40.51 24.55 36.42
CA LEU A 15 39.60 23.41 36.41
C LEU A 15 38.44 23.61 35.45
N SER A 16 37.92 24.84 35.28
CA SER A 16 36.85 25.09 34.27
C SER A 16 37.38 25.11 32.85
N ALA A 17 38.68 25.36 32.64
CA ALA A 17 39.32 25.21 31.32
C ALA A 17 39.65 23.75 30.97
N TYR A 18 39.69 22.84 31.96
CA TYR A 18 39.90 21.39 31.76
C TYR A 18 38.59 20.59 31.59
N ALA A 19 37.48 21.26 31.64
CA ALA A 19 36.17 20.62 31.56
C ALA A 19 35.51 20.98 30.24
N SER A 20 35.76 20.26 29.24
CA SER A 20 34.78 19.79 28.26
C SER A 20 35.48 19.02 27.15
N ASP A 21 35.97 17.82 27.45
CA ASP A 21 35.86 16.76 26.46
C ASP A 21 34.37 16.49 26.27
N SER A 22 33.71 17.34 25.51
CA SER A 22 32.28 17.14 25.20
C SER A 22 32.23 16.04 24.15
N LEU A 23 31.67 14.93 24.54
CA LEU A 23 31.34 13.84 23.61
C LEU A 23 30.53 14.41 22.44
N LYS A 24 31.09 14.42 21.24
CA LYS A 24 30.46 14.92 20.03
C LYS A 24 29.50 13.87 19.49
N VAL A 25 28.25 14.24 19.24
CA VAL A 25 27.21 13.37 18.71
C VAL A 25 27.04 13.63 17.23
N PHE A 26 27.36 12.65 16.41
CA PHE A 26 27.09 12.66 14.97
C PHE A 26 25.88 11.81 14.68
N TYR A 27 24.87 12.38 13.98
CA TYR A 27 23.69 11.65 13.57
C TYR A 27 23.80 11.29 12.10
N ARG A 28 23.91 9.99 11.79
CA ARG A 28 24.12 9.50 10.44
C ARG A 28 22.81 9.21 9.76
N ILE A 29 22.64 9.76 8.55
CA ILE A 29 21.56 9.48 7.61
C ILE A 29 22.18 8.91 6.35
N ARG A 30 21.77 7.71 5.94
CA ARG A 30 22.28 7.04 4.75
C ARG A 30 21.33 7.20 3.58
N LEU A 31 21.80 7.80 2.48
CA LEU A 31 21.04 8.06 1.26
C LEU A 31 21.72 7.36 0.07
N ASP A 32 21.50 6.04 -0.03
CA ASP A 32 22.08 5.13 -1.02
C ASP A 32 21.02 4.61 -2.00
N ARG A 33 20.15 5.50 -2.46
CA ARG A 33 19.03 5.21 -3.36
C ARG A 33 18.70 6.36 -4.27
N ASP A 34 17.75 6.14 -5.20
CA ASP A 34 17.20 7.22 -6.02
C ASP A 34 16.46 8.24 -5.14
N ILE A 35 16.55 9.51 -5.55
CA ILE A 35 15.92 10.63 -4.86
C ILE A 35 14.46 10.71 -5.27
N ASP A 36 13.61 10.10 -4.46
CA ASP A 36 12.15 10.08 -4.56
C ASP A 36 11.49 10.68 -3.30
N LYS A 37 10.18 10.60 -3.19
CA LYS A 37 9.46 11.05 -1.97
C LYS A 37 9.83 10.24 -0.73
N SER A 38 10.17 8.96 -0.89
CA SER A 38 10.60 8.13 0.23
C SER A 38 11.96 8.60 0.76
N ALA A 39 12.90 8.89 -0.14
CA ALA A 39 14.20 9.48 0.19
C ALA A 39 14.04 10.87 0.81
N GLN A 40 13.18 11.72 0.22
CA GLN A 40 12.82 13.03 0.78
C GLN A 40 12.31 12.91 2.22
N ARG A 41 11.34 12.05 2.46
CA ARG A 41 10.77 11.84 3.79
C ARG A 41 11.85 11.36 4.76
N MET A 42 12.63 10.38 4.36
CA MET A 42 13.70 9.80 5.18
C MET A 42 14.70 10.86 5.62
N VAL A 43 15.18 11.71 4.71
CA VAL A 43 16.15 12.75 5.05
C VAL A 43 15.53 13.82 5.94
N VAL A 44 14.34 14.32 5.60
CA VAL A 44 13.64 15.36 6.40
C VAL A 44 13.35 14.86 7.81
N GLU A 45 12.86 13.64 7.95
CA GLU A 45 12.62 13.02 9.25
C GLU A 45 13.92 12.75 10.02
N GLY A 46 14.97 12.37 9.31
CA GLY A 46 16.31 12.17 9.89
C GLY A 46 16.88 13.47 10.46
N LEU A 47 16.71 14.59 9.77
CA LEU A 47 17.10 15.91 10.30
C LEU A 47 16.33 16.28 11.57
N ASP A 48 15.02 16.04 11.60
CA ASP A 48 14.19 16.26 12.80
C ASP A 48 14.59 15.37 13.98
N ARG A 49 14.94 14.11 13.69
CA ARG A 49 15.43 13.15 14.70
C ARG A 49 16.82 13.56 15.24
N ALA A 50 17.71 14.02 14.35
CA ALA A 50 19.01 14.53 14.76
C ALA A 50 18.88 15.71 15.72
N ALA A 51 17.97 16.66 15.43
CA ALA A 51 17.68 17.79 16.32
C ALA A 51 17.13 17.32 17.68
N LYS A 52 16.19 16.37 17.70
CA LYS A 52 15.66 15.78 18.93
C LYS A 52 16.73 15.02 19.74
N ALA A 53 17.65 14.37 19.06
CA ALA A 53 18.77 13.65 19.65
C ALA A 53 19.88 14.61 20.14
N GLN A 54 19.73 15.92 19.93
CA GLN A 54 20.72 16.97 20.25
C GLN A 54 22.09 16.65 19.61
N ALA A 55 22.07 16.22 18.35
CA ALA A 55 23.29 15.95 17.61
C ALA A 55 24.08 17.24 17.36
N ASP A 56 25.42 17.17 17.51
CA ASP A 56 26.31 18.27 17.14
C ASP A 56 26.44 18.42 15.63
N TYR A 57 26.35 17.31 14.91
CA TYR A 57 26.45 17.25 13.45
C TYR A 57 25.50 16.19 12.88
N VAL A 58 25.00 16.44 11.67
CA VAL A 58 24.37 15.42 10.84
C VAL A 58 25.39 14.97 9.79
N LEU A 59 25.60 13.67 9.67
CA LEU A 59 26.41 13.08 8.60
C LEU A 59 25.48 12.44 7.57
N LEU A 60 25.39 13.06 6.39
CA LEU A 60 24.62 12.56 5.25
C LEU A 60 25.55 11.74 4.34
N ASP A 61 25.45 10.41 4.44
CA ASP A 61 26.21 9.47 3.60
C ASP A 61 25.49 9.30 2.26
N LEU A 62 26.12 9.78 1.19
CA LEU A 62 25.53 9.92 -0.14
C LEU A 62 26.14 8.92 -1.14
N ASP A 63 25.25 8.11 -1.74
CA ASP A 63 25.55 7.29 -2.91
C ASP A 63 24.32 7.22 -3.83
N THR A 64 24.20 8.19 -4.73
CA THR A 64 23.00 8.32 -5.57
C THR A 64 23.32 8.82 -6.98
N TYR A 65 22.61 8.28 -7.96
CA TYR A 65 22.64 8.77 -9.34
C TYR A 65 21.68 9.95 -9.57
N GLY A 66 20.90 10.34 -8.55
CA GLY A 66 19.93 11.43 -8.63
C GLY A 66 18.49 10.95 -8.50
N GLY A 67 17.57 11.69 -9.11
CA GLY A 67 16.13 11.39 -9.07
C GLY A 67 15.26 12.61 -9.29
N ALA A 68 14.10 12.66 -8.62
CA ALA A 68 13.10 13.70 -8.81
C ALA A 68 13.57 15.06 -8.29
N VAL A 69 13.44 16.09 -9.12
CA VAL A 69 13.93 17.46 -8.81
C VAL A 69 13.18 18.07 -7.62
N ASP A 70 11.89 17.83 -7.50
CA ASP A 70 11.05 18.35 -6.41
C ASP A 70 11.36 17.68 -5.06
N ALA A 71 11.64 16.38 -5.05
CA ALA A 71 12.14 15.68 -3.87
C ALA A 71 13.51 16.25 -3.44
N ALA A 72 14.41 16.45 -4.41
CA ALA A 72 15.70 17.06 -4.17
C ALA A 72 15.61 18.50 -3.65
N ASP A 73 14.70 19.32 -4.19
CA ASP A 73 14.46 20.69 -3.73
C ASP A 73 13.90 20.73 -2.30
N SER A 74 13.05 19.78 -1.98
CA SER A 74 12.52 19.63 -0.61
C SER A 74 13.61 19.26 0.39
N ILE A 75 14.50 18.29 0.04
CA ILE A 75 15.66 17.92 0.85
C ILE A 75 16.61 19.10 0.99
N ARG A 76 17.00 19.76 -0.11
CA ARG A 76 17.82 20.96 -0.12
C ARG A 76 17.25 22.03 0.83
N SER A 77 15.96 22.31 0.71
CA SER A 77 15.29 23.32 1.52
C SER A 77 15.24 22.96 3.00
N ALA A 78 15.16 21.67 3.34
CA ALA A 78 15.24 21.19 4.73
C ALA A 78 16.66 21.34 5.28
N ILE A 79 17.67 20.96 4.51
CA ILE A 79 19.08 21.12 4.90
C ILE A 79 19.44 22.59 5.15
N LEU A 80 19.08 23.49 4.21
CA LEU A 80 19.36 24.92 4.35
C LEU A 80 18.65 25.58 5.55
N ARG A 81 17.62 24.96 6.11
CA ARG A 81 16.92 25.43 7.33
C ARG A 81 17.32 24.70 8.59
N CYS A 82 18.14 23.67 8.47
CA CYS A 82 18.61 22.90 9.61
C CYS A 82 19.55 23.74 10.46
N GLU A 83 19.31 23.80 11.77
CA GLU A 83 20.18 24.50 12.71
C GLU A 83 21.43 23.66 13.04
N THR A 84 21.32 22.33 12.98
CA THR A 84 22.45 21.40 13.16
C THR A 84 23.26 21.34 11.87
N PRO A 85 24.58 21.58 11.91
CA PRO A 85 25.43 21.51 10.74
C PRO A 85 25.34 20.15 10.03
N VAL A 86 25.11 20.17 8.72
CA VAL A 86 24.96 18.97 7.88
C VAL A 86 26.23 18.77 7.06
N LEU A 87 26.87 17.61 7.22
CA LEU A 87 28.09 17.19 6.54
C LEU A 87 27.70 16.16 5.47
N ALA A 88 27.98 16.43 4.21
CA ALA A 88 27.84 15.45 3.14
C ALA A 88 29.10 14.60 3.05
N TYR A 89 28.96 13.28 3.03
CA TYR A 89 30.02 12.34 2.66
C TYR A 89 29.63 11.62 1.38
N VAL A 90 30.31 11.95 0.29
CA VAL A 90 30.08 11.31 -1.02
C VAL A 90 30.87 10.02 -1.09
N ASN A 91 30.20 8.90 -0.90
CA ASN A 91 30.83 7.57 -0.86
C ASN A 91 31.24 7.10 -2.26
N MET A 92 30.31 7.10 -3.24
CA MET A 92 30.61 6.77 -4.63
C MET A 92 30.09 7.85 -5.59
N GLN A 93 28.80 8.15 -5.55
CA GLN A 93 28.17 9.06 -6.49
C GLN A 93 27.30 10.11 -5.77
N ALA A 94 27.47 11.37 -6.17
CA ALA A 94 26.53 12.44 -5.88
C ALA A 94 26.14 13.12 -7.21
N ALA A 95 25.44 12.36 -8.05
CA ALA A 95 25.06 12.83 -9.38
C ALA A 95 23.70 13.51 -9.37
N SER A 96 23.47 14.46 -10.28
CA SER A 96 22.20 15.13 -10.51
C SER A 96 21.59 15.74 -9.24
N ALA A 97 20.45 15.24 -8.78
CA ALA A 97 19.82 15.62 -7.51
C ALA A 97 20.77 15.45 -6.30
N GLY A 98 21.66 14.45 -6.33
CA GLY A 98 22.68 14.24 -5.30
C GLY A 98 23.68 15.39 -5.21
N ALA A 99 24.07 15.98 -6.34
CA ALA A 99 24.94 17.17 -6.36
C ALA A 99 24.24 18.39 -5.73
N LEU A 100 22.96 18.63 -6.05
CA LEU A 100 22.18 19.71 -5.45
C LEU A 100 22.08 19.55 -3.92
N ILE A 101 21.80 18.33 -3.45
CA ILE A 101 21.71 18.00 -2.03
C ILE A 101 23.07 18.21 -1.34
N SER A 102 24.16 17.74 -1.96
CA SER A 102 25.51 17.90 -1.41
C SER A 102 25.89 19.38 -1.29
N ILE A 103 25.59 20.20 -2.30
CA ILE A 103 25.90 21.65 -2.29
C ILE A 103 25.09 22.38 -1.20
N ALA A 104 23.92 21.85 -0.81
CA ALA A 104 23.13 22.43 0.27
C ALA A 104 23.71 22.16 1.67
N CYS A 105 24.61 21.18 1.81
CA CYS A 105 25.25 20.85 3.08
C CYS A 105 26.34 21.88 3.44
N ASP A 106 26.62 22.04 4.75
CA ASP A 106 27.62 22.97 5.26
C ASP A 106 29.03 22.58 4.83
N SER A 107 29.35 21.29 4.81
CA SER A 107 30.65 20.77 4.35
C SER A 107 30.43 19.53 3.48
N ILE A 108 31.33 19.33 2.52
CA ILE A 108 31.33 18.17 1.62
C ILE A 108 32.66 17.44 1.74
N TYR A 109 32.58 16.19 2.10
CA TYR A 109 33.70 15.26 2.12
C TYR A 109 33.51 14.19 1.06
N MET A 110 34.59 13.75 0.44
CA MET A 110 34.49 12.81 -0.67
C MET A 110 35.44 11.63 -0.46
N LYS A 111 35.00 10.45 -0.91
CA LYS A 111 35.84 9.27 -0.95
C LYS A 111 36.68 9.25 -2.21
N THR A 112 37.87 8.63 -2.15
CA THR A 112 38.68 8.39 -3.35
C THR A 112 37.86 7.59 -4.38
N GLY A 113 37.84 8.09 -5.62
CA GLY A 113 37.06 7.46 -6.70
C GLY A 113 35.60 7.87 -6.79
N SER A 114 35.11 8.70 -5.87
CA SER A 114 33.77 9.27 -5.95
C SER A 114 33.70 10.42 -6.96
N SER A 115 32.44 10.89 -7.23
CA SER A 115 32.21 12.05 -8.09
C SER A 115 31.01 12.86 -7.66
N ILE A 116 31.04 14.18 -7.96
CA ILE A 116 29.92 15.10 -7.71
C ILE A 116 29.66 15.95 -8.96
N GLY A 117 28.39 16.11 -9.35
CA GLY A 117 27.98 16.95 -10.48
C GLY A 117 26.97 16.30 -11.39
N ALA A 118 27.12 16.50 -12.71
CA ALA A 118 26.27 15.93 -13.75
C ALA A 118 24.75 16.18 -13.49
N ALA A 119 24.38 17.46 -13.26
CA ALA A 119 23.03 17.86 -12.84
C ALA A 119 22.13 18.33 -14.00
N THR A 120 22.44 17.96 -15.25
CA THR A 120 21.59 18.22 -16.41
C THR A 120 20.24 17.53 -16.22
N VAL A 121 19.15 18.29 -16.39
CA VAL A 121 17.81 17.75 -16.23
C VAL A 121 17.44 16.89 -17.44
N VAL A 122 17.16 15.62 -17.20
CA VAL A 122 16.76 14.65 -18.23
C VAL A 122 15.39 14.07 -17.90
N ASP A 123 14.69 13.58 -18.93
CA ASP A 123 13.48 12.80 -18.72
C ASP A 123 13.84 11.35 -18.31
N GLN A 124 12.81 10.55 -17.95
CA GLN A 124 13.00 9.14 -17.57
C GLN A 124 13.60 8.25 -18.69
N SER A 125 13.63 8.75 -19.94
CA SER A 125 14.24 8.08 -21.07
C SER A 125 15.69 8.54 -21.30
N GLY A 126 16.20 9.45 -20.46
CA GLY A 126 17.53 10.03 -20.58
C GLY A 126 17.63 11.18 -21.59
N ASN A 127 16.52 11.66 -22.16
CA ASN A 127 16.56 12.80 -23.08
C ASN A 127 16.67 14.12 -22.30
N VAL A 128 17.47 15.03 -22.83
CA VAL A 128 17.64 16.35 -22.23
C VAL A 128 16.33 17.11 -22.27
N MET A 129 15.90 17.65 -21.13
CA MET A 129 14.69 18.45 -21.01
C MET A 129 14.87 19.82 -21.66
N PRO A 130 13.75 20.48 -22.12
CA PRO A 130 13.80 21.82 -22.69
C PRO A 130 14.51 22.86 -21.81
N ASP A 131 15.08 23.89 -22.42
CA ASP A 131 15.92 24.89 -21.74
C ASP A 131 15.26 25.59 -20.55
N LYS A 132 13.92 25.72 -20.53
CA LYS A 132 13.17 26.22 -19.37
C LYS A 132 13.51 25.46 -18.08
N TYR A 133 13.60 24.14 -18.16
CA TYR A 133 13.89 23.29 -17.00
C TYR A 133 15.36 23.34 -16.62
N GLN A 134 16.23 23.39 -17.62
CA GLN A 134 17.67 23.59 -17.42
C GLN A 134 17.94 24.93 -16.73
N SER A 135 17.25 26.00 -17.18
CA SER A 135 17.37 27.33 -16.59
C SER A 135 16.89 27.36 -15.13
N PHE A 136 15.79 26.65 -14.82
CA PHE A 136 15.31 26.53 -13.45
C PHE A 136 16.35 25.81 -12.56
N MET A 137 16.86 24.67 -13.02
CA MET A 137 17.88 23.91 -12.29
C MET A 137 19.18 24.70 -12.11
N ARG A 138 19.67 25.41 -13.17
CA ARG A 138 20.82 26.31 -13.06
C ARG A 138 20.60 27.39 -11.98
N GLY A 139 19.43 28.00 -11.95
CA GLY A 139 19.05 28.97 -10.93
C GLY A 139 19.08 28.39 -9.51
N MET A 140 18.54 27.18 -9.35
CA MET A 140 18.52 26.48 -8.07
C MET A 140 19.94 26.13 -7.60
N MET A 141 20.78 25.56 -8.46
CA MET A 141 22.17 25.24 -8.16
C MET A 141 22.97 26.47 -7.75
N ARG A 142 22.86 27.57 -8.52
CA ARG A 142 23.54 28.85 -8.18
C ARG A 142 23.09 29.39 -6.83
N SER A 143 21.77 29.46 -6.60
CA SER A 143 21.24 30.01 -5.33
C SER A 143 21.66 29.18 -4.12
N THR A 144 21.72 27.84 -4.28
CA THR A 144 22.19 26.95 -3.23
C THR A 144 23.69 27.15 -2.94
N ALA A 145 24.52 27.20 -3.98
CA ALA A 145 25.96 27.46 -3.83
C ALA A 145 26.23 28.82 -3.17
N GLN A 146 25.47 29.85 -3.53
CA GLN A 146 25.55 31.18 -2.89
C GLN A 146 25.20 31.11 -1.41
N ALA A 147 24.15 30.36 -1.06
CA ALA A 147 23.70 30.21 0.34
C ALA A 147 24.73 29.50 1.22
N THR A 148 25.52 28.59 0.65
CA THR A 148 26.57 27.82 1.36
C THR A 148 28.01 28.35 1.13
N GLY A 149 28.11 29.51 0.49
CA GLY A 149 29.42 30.18 0.30
C GLY A 149 30.31 29.57 -0.79
N ARG A 150 29.78 28.72 -1.67
CA ARG A 150 30.47 28.08 -2.79
C ARG A 150 30.37 28.90 -4.07
N ASP A 151 31.27 28.69 -5.04
CA ASP A 151 31.21 29.39 -6.33
C ASP A 151 29.98 29.00 -7.13
N PRO A 152 29.05 29.96 -7.40
CA PRO A 152 27.80 29.64 -8.10
C PRO A 152 28.00 29.32 -9.59
N GLN A 153 29.14 29.71 -10.20
CA GLN A 153 29.40 29.43 -11.62
C GLN A 153 29.75 27.94 -11.81
N ILE A 154 30.46 27.37 -10.85
CA ILE A 154 30.77 25.94 -10.86
C ILE A 154 29.50 25.10 -10.71
N ALA A 155 28.60 25.48 -9.77
CA ALA A 155 27.32 24.82 -9.60
C ALA A 155 26.44 24.91 -10.89
N GLU A 156 26.44 26.07 -11.55
CA GLU A 156 25.72 26.24 -12.82
C GLU A 156 26.29 25.35 -13.93
N SER A 157 27.63 25.20 -14.00
CA SER A 157 28.29 24.38 -15.01
C SER A 157 27.97 22.88 -14.87
N MET A 158 27.52 22.42 -13.70
CA MET A 158 27.05 21.05 -13.51
C MET A 158 25.74 20.77 -14.26
N VAL A 159 25.00 21.82 -14.66
CA VAL A 159 23.71 21.74 -15.39
C VAL A 159 23.88 21.99 -16.89
N ASP A 160 25.10 22.23 -17.36
CA ASP A 160 25.35 22.46 -18.78
C ASP A 160 24.94 21.25 -19.63
N THR A 161 24.36 21.50 -20.81
CA THR A 161 23.95 20.44 -21.74
C THR A 161 25.03 20.09 -22.75
N ALA A 162 25.95 21.01 -23.00
CA ALA A 162 27.05 20.82 -23.95
C ALA A 162 28.31 20.25 -23.28
N ASN A 163 28.63 20.76 -22.08
CA ASN A 163 29.82 20.37 -21.31
C ASN A 163 29.43 20.14 -19.85
N VAL A 164 28.79 19.01 -19.60
CA VAL A 164 28.32 18.63 -18.26
C VAL A 164 29.52 18.50 -17.32
N LEU A 165 29.56 19.33 -16.28
CA LEU A 165 30.63 19.26 -15.27
C LEU A 165 30.33 18.16 -14.25
N SER A 166 31.32 17.27 -14.07
CA SER A 166 31.39 16.32 -12.95
C SER A 166 32.81 16.41 -12.39
N LEU A 167 32.90 16.54 -11.08
CA LEU A 167 34.18 16.76 -10.40
C LEU A 167 34.60 15.47 -9.68
N THR A 168 35.87 15.11 -9.85
CA THR A 168 36.56 14.16 -8.99
C THR A 168 36.86 14.79 -7.63
N PRO A 169 37.20 14.02 -6.57
CA PRO A 169 37.48 14.60 -5.25
C PRO A 169 38.61 15.63 -5.28
N GLN A 170 39.66 15.38 -6.10
CA GLN A 170 40.80 16.29 -6.24
C GLN A 170 40.44 17.59 -6.97
N GLU A 171 39.56 17.51 -7.97
CA GLU A 171 39.06 18.70 -8.67
C GLU A 171 38.10 19.49 -7.77
N ALA A 172 37.17 18.80 -7.07
CA ALA A 172 36.26 19.42 -6.11
C ALA A 172 37.01 20.17 -5.00
N MET A 173 38.07 19.58 -4.48
CA MET A 173 38.95 20.23 -3.48
C MET A 173 39.63 21.50 -4.04
N LYS A 174 40.12 21.45 -5.28
CA LYS A 174 40.79 22.60 -5.90
C LYS A 174 39.88 23.81 -6.10
N VAL A 175 38.58 23.54 -6.35
CA VAL A 175 37.57 24.57 -6.60
C VAL A 175 36.74 24.90 -5.37
N GLY A 176 37.07 24.38 -4.19
CA GLY A 176 36.37 24.67 -2.93
C GLY A 176 34.99 24.03 -2.79
N TYR A 177 34.77 22.88 -3.44
CA TYR A 177 33.55 22.10 -3.34
C TYR A 177 33.72 20.85 -2.47
N CYS A 178 34.92 20.59 -2.00
CA CYS A 178 35.22 19.49 -1.10
C CYS A 178 36.26 19.96 -0.06
N GLU A 179 35.93 19.77 1.21
CA GLU A 179 36.77 20.17 2.35
C GLU A 179 37.84 19.12 2.70
N GLY A 180 37.64 17.84 2.29
CA GLY A 180 38.59 16.78 2.54
C GLY A 180 38.23 15.47 1.84
N ILE A 181 39.28 14.67 1.57
CA ILE A 181 39.17 13.34 0.96
C ILE A 181 39.47 12.29 2.02
N TYR A 182 38.51 11.39 2.28
CA TYR A 182 38.62 10.36 3.31
C TYR A 182 38.09 9.04 2.79
N GLU A 183 38.68 7.93 3.22
CA GLU A 183 38.27 6.59 2.75
C GLU A 183 37.03 6.05 3.46
N SER A 184 36.72 6.59 4.63
CA SER A 184 35.57 6.15 5.43
C SER A 184 34.90 7.31 6.15
N GLU A 185 33.61 7.13 6.45
CA GLU A 185 32.83 8.03 7.28
C GLU A 185 33.45 8.24 8.66
N HIS A 186 34.04 7.19 9.22
CA HIS A 186 34.72 7.26 10.52
C HIS A 186 35.90 8.25 10.49
N GLU A 187 36.67 8.28 9.40
CA GLU A 187 37.77 9.25 9.22
C GLU A 187 37.25 10.69 9.09
N VAL A 188 36.09 10.88 8.39
CA VAL A 188 35.45 12.20 8.33
C VAL A 188 35.03 12.66 9.72
N VAL A 189 34.35 11.80 10.48
CA VAL A 189 33.89 12.11 11.83
C VAL A 189 35.07 12.39 12.75
N GLN A 190 36.15 11.61 12.66
CA GLN A 190 37.35 11.81 13.44
C GLN A 190 38.03 13.16 13.11
N ALA A 191 38.06 13.54 11.83
CA ALA A 191 38.65 14.82 11.40
C ALA A 191 37.78 16.01 11.89
N VAL A 192 36.46 15.91 11.84
CA VAL A 192 35.51 16.96 12.28
C VAL A 192 35.46 17.05 13.81
N ALA A 193 35.60 15.93 14.51
CA ALA A 193 35.64 15.91 15.98
C ALA A 193 36.84 16.63 16.57
N ASP A 194 37.90 16.85 15.77
CA ASP A 194 39.09 17.61 16.14
C ASP A 194 39.72 17.19 17.50
N GLY A 195 39.87 15.88 17.68
CA GLY A 195 40.45 15.30 18.90
C GLY A 195 39.47 15.10 20.07
N ASN A 196 38.20 15.50 19.94
CA ASN A 196 37.18 15.18 20.92
C ASN A 196 36.74 13.74 20.79
N GLU A 197 36.25 13.15 21.90
CA GLU A 197 35.52 11.89 21.83
C GLU A 197 34.22 12.07 21.05
N PHE A 198 33.82 11.06 20.27
CA PHE A 198 32.60 11.12 19.49
C PHE A 198 31.81 9.81 19.50
N VAL A 199 30.52 9.92 19.22
CA VAL A 199 29.63 8.78 18.98
C VAL A 199 28.85 9.01 17.69
N ILE A 200 28.73 7.97 16.87
CA ILE A 200 27.89 7.97 15.68
C ILE A 200 26.59 7.26 16.03
N LYS A 201 25.47 7.98 15.97
CA LYS A 201 24.13 7.42 16.07
C LYS A 201 23.58 7.23 14.66
N ASN A 202 23.22 6.01 14.30
CA ASN A 202 22.61 5.76 13.01
C ASN A 202 21.10 5.99 13.09
N MET A 203 20.53 6.63 12.09
CA MET A 203 19.08 6.78 11.97
C MET A 203 18.36 5.42 11.98
N GLU A 204 18.96 4.39 11.39
CA GLU A 204 18.43 3.03 11.33
C GLU A 204 18.23 2.40 12.73
N ASP A 205 19.06 2.78 13.70
CA ASP A 205 18.97 2.30 15.08
C ASP A 205 17.84 3.00 15.84
N ASP A 206 17.47 4.22 15.42
CA ASP A 206 16.40 5.03 16.01
C ASP A 206 15.03 4.77 15.36
N LEU A 207 14.91 3.85 14.39
CA LEU A 207 13.64 3.48 13.80
C LEU A 207 12.71 2.91 14.86
N THR A 208 11.57 3.56 15.03
CA THR A 208 10.53 3.07 15.95
C THR A 208 9.95 1.75 15.41
N TRP A 209 9.34 0.97 16.30
CA TRP A 209 8.63 -0.24 15.85
C TRP A 209 7.53 0.09 14.84
N VAL A 210 6.96 1.32 14.87
CA VAL A 210 5.96 1.81 13.90
C VAL A 210 6.58 1.99 12.53
N ASP A 211 7.78 2.59 12.42
CA ASP A 211 8.47 2.79 11.14
C ASP A 211 8.77 1.43 10.49
N ARG A 212 9.31 0.48 11.27
CA ARG A 212 9.58 -0.89 10.78
C ARG A 212 8.30 -1.61 10.34
N LEU A 213 7.19 -1.36 11.03
CA LEU A 213 5.89 -1.91 10.64
C LEU A 213 5.39 -1.30 9.33
N ILE A 214 5.52 0.02 9.15
CA ILE A 214 5.16 0.71 7.90
C ILE A 214 5.99 0.16 6.74
N ASP A 215 7.31 0.07 6.89
CA ASP A 215 8.19 -0.47 5.86
C ASP A 215 7.85 -1.91 5.50
N LEU A 216 7.57 -2.73 6.53
CA LEU A 216 7.12 -4.11 6.31
C LEU A 216 5.81 -4.16 5.52
N LEU A 217 4.81 -3.34 5.89
CA LEU A 217 3.50 -3.33 5.25
C LEU A 217 3.55 -2.76 3.82
N LEU A 218 4.50 -1.88 3.53
CA LEU A 218 4.74 -1.35 2.17
C LEU A 218 5.48 -2.33 1.26
N ASN A 219 5.93 -3.48 1.78
CA ASN A 219 6.59 -4.49 0.96
C ASN A 219 5.66 -4.99 -0.16
N PRO A 220 6.11 -5.02 -1.44
CA PRO A 220 5.25 -5.40 -2.58
C PRO A 220 4.59 -6.77 -2.47
N LEU A 221 5.24 -7.74 -1.81
CA LEU A 221 4.65 -9.06 -1.57
C LEU A 221 3.46 -8.98 -0.61
N LEU A 222 3.58 -8.21 0.50
CA LEU A 222 2.48 -8.01 1.44
C LEU A 222 1.36 -7.18 0.82
N GLN A 223 1.69 -6.16 0.03
CA GLN A 223 0.73 -5.37 -0.73
C GLN A 223 -0.09 -6.27 -1.67
N SER A 224 0.54 -7.24 -2.33
CA SER A 224 -0.17 -8.22 -3.16
C SER A 224 -1.15 -9.09 -2.35
N ILE A 225 -0.75 -9.49 -1.14
CA ILE A 225 -1.61 -10.26 -0.24
C ILE A 225 -2.80 -9.41 0.21
N PHE A 226 -2.58 -8.13 0.56
CA PHE A 226 -3.67 -7.23 0.94
C PHE A 226 -4.65 -6.98 -0.21
N MET A 227 -4.15 -6.83 -1.44
CA MET A 227 -5.00 -6.79 -2.64
C MET A 227 -5.83 -8.07 -2.79
N MET A 228 -5.22 -9.25 -2.58
CA MET A 228 -5.94 -10.51 -2.61
C MET A 228 -7.01 -10.60 -1.51
N MET A 229 -6.74 -10.06 -0.33
CA MET A 229 -7.74 -9.97 0.76
C MET A 229 -8.90 -9.06 0.38
N ILE A 230 -8.63 -7.89 -0.22
CA ILE A 230 -9.66 -6.95 -0.68
C ILE A 230 -10.54 -7.63 -1.73
N ILE A 231 -9.95 -8.04 -2.84
CA ILE A 231 -10.67 -8.55 -4.01
C ILE A 231 -11.33 -9.90 -3.69
N GLY A 232 -10.60 -10.80 -3.04
CA GLY A 232 -11.10 -12.10 -2.64
C GLY A 232 -12.23 -12.01 -1.60
N GLY A 233 -12.08 -11.14 -0.60
CA GLY A 233 -13.12 -10.91 0.41
C GLY A 233 -14.41 -10.36 -0.21
N ILE A 234 -14.30 -9.35 -1.08
CA ILE A 234 -15.46 -8.80 -1.81
C ILE A 234 -16.12 -9.89 -2.70
N PHE A 235 -15.31 -10.64 -3.44
CA PHE A 235 -15.82 -11.69 -4.33
C PHE A 235 -16.56 -12.79 -3.57
N VAL A 236 -16.00 -13.25 -2.43
CA VAL A 236 -16.66 -14.29 -1.61
C VAL A 236 -17.95 -13.74 -0.98
N GLU A 237 -17.96 -12.51 -0.45
CA GLU A 237 -19.17 -11.90 0.14
C GLU A 237 -20.31 -11.77 -0.89
N ILE A 238 -20.00 -11.40 -2.13
CA ILE A 238 -21.00 -11.34 -3.23
C ILE A 238 -21.58 -12.72 -3.52
N ARG A 239 -20.76 -13.78 -3.41
CA ARG A 239 -21.21 -15.17 -3.67
C ARG A 239 -21.93 -15.83 -2.51
N THR A 240 -21.67 -15.38 -1.29
CA THR A 240 -22.23 -15.93 -0.04
C THR A 240 -22.74 -14.81 0.85
N PRO A 241 -23.78 -14.07 0.41
CA PRO A 241 -24.28 -12.92 1.14
C PRO A 241 -24.81 -13.32 2.52
N GLY A 242 -24.40 -12.53 3.55
CA GLY A 242 -24.87 -12.73 4.93
C GLY A 242 -23.86 -13.40 5.88
N VAL A 243 -22.70 -13.83 5.41
CA VAL A 243 -21.64 -14.39 6.28
C VAL A 243 -20.84 -13.27 6.98
N GLY A 244 -20.62 -12.13 6.32
CA GLY A 244 -19.96 -10.95 6.86
C GLY A 244 -18.45 -11.08 7.07
N LEU A 245 -17.93 -12.28 7.36
CA LEU A 245 -16.49 -12.52 7.54
C LEU A 245 -15.64 -12.15 6.31
N PRO A 246 -16.04 -12.49 5.07
CA PRO A 246 -15.28 -12.09 3.89
C PRO A 246 -15.24 -10.57 3.72
N LEU A 247 -16.33 -9.88 4.05
CA LEU A 247 -16.37 -8.42 4.01
C LEU A 247 -15.41 -7.80 5.04
N VAL A 248 -15.37 -8.34 6.26
CA VAL A 248 -14.41 -7.90 7.28
C VAL A 248 -12.97 -8.12 6.78
N THR A 249 -12.69 -9.26 6.14
CA THR A 249 -11.37 -9.53 5.56
C THR A 249 -11.00 -8.49 4.49
N ALA A 250 -11.97 -8.11 3.64
CA ALA A 250 -11.75 -7.07 2.62
C ALA A 250 -11.47 -5.70 3.25
N ILE A 251 -12.20 -5.31 4.29
CA ILE A 251 -12.01 -4.05 5.01
C ILE A 251 -10.62 -4.03 5.68
N VAL A 252 -10.25 -5.11 6.38
CA VAL A 252 -8.91 -5.23 7.00
C VAL A 252 -7.83 -5.16 5.93
N GLY A 253 -8.00 -5.86 4.81
CA GLY A 253 -7.09 -5.77 3.67
C GLY A 253 -6.92 -4.36 3.15
N ALA A 254 -8.02 -3.60 3.00
CA ALA A 254 -7.99 -2.22 2.54
C ALA A 254 -7.28 -1.28 3.55
N LEU A 255 -7.52 -1.45 4.84
CA LEU A 255 -6.82 -0.70 5.87
C LEU A 255 -5.31 -1.00 5.86
N LEU A 256 -4.91 -2.27 5.80
CA LEU A 256 -3.50 -2.67 5.75
C LEU A 256 -2.82 -2.22 4.45
N TYR A 257 -3.57 -2.07 3.37
CA TYR A 257 -3.08 -1.62 2.07
C TYR A 257 -2.85 -0.10 2.03
N PHE A 258 -3.85 0.69 2.40
CA PHE A 258 -3.82 2.15 2.26
C PHE A 258 -3.20 2.88 3.47
N ALA A 259 -3.41 2.39 4.71
CA ALA A 259 -2.97 3.11 5.90
C ALA A 259 -1.45 3.34 5.96
N PRO A 260 -0.57 2.36 5.64
CA PRO A 260 0.87 2.59 5.67
C PRO A 260 1.31 3.64 4.64
N GLY A 261 0.77 3.58 3.43
CA GLY A 261 1.04 4.56 2.38
C GLY A 261 0.51 5.95 2.72
N TYR A 262 -0.66 6.05 3.35
CA TYR A 262 -1.24 7.31 3.80
C TYR A 262 -0.41 7.95 4.93
N VAL A 263 -0.04 7.19 5.96
CA VAL A 263 0.84 7.67 7.03
C VAL A 263 2.22 8.04 6.50
N GLY A 264 2.68 7.30 5.48
CA GLY A 264 3.93 7.57 4.76
C GLY A 264 3.88 8.74 3.77
N ASN A 265 2.74 9.43 3.59
CA ASN A 265 2.52 10.44 2.55
C ASN A 265 2.83 9.95 1.12
N LEU A 266 2.77 8.64 0.89
CA LEU A 266 2.96 8.00 -0.42
C LEU A 266 1.64 7.87 -1.18
N VAL A 267 0.52 7.77 -0.44
CA VAL A 267 -0.85 7.66 -0.97
C VAL A 267 -1.59 8.97 -0.76
N GLU A 268 -2.19 9.50 -1.81
CA GLU A 268 -2.97 10.73 -1.74
C GLU A 268 -4.46 10.45 -1.51
N HIS A 269 -5.19 11.45 -1.04
CA HIS A 269 -6.62 11.32 -0.71
C HIS A 269 -7.49 10.91 -1.89
N TRP A 270 -7.14 11.32 -3.13
CA TRP A 270 -7.93 11.04 -4.32
C TRP A 270 -7.91 9.55 -4.72
N GLU A 271 -6.84 8.83 -4.42
CA GLU A 271 -6.72 7.39 -4.69
C GLU A 271 -7.67 6.60 -3.80
N ILE A 272 -7.70 6.93 -2.50
CA ILE A 272 -8.65 6.34 -1.56
C ILE A 272 -10.09 6.68 -1.96
N LEU A 273 -10.34 7.94 -2.34
CA LEU A 273 -11.66 8.37 -2.80
C LEU A 273 -12.09 7.61 -4.06
N LEU A 274 -11.19 7.46 -5.03
CA LEU A 274 -11.45 6.72 -6.26
C LEU A 274 -11.74 5.24 -5.99
N PHE A 275 -11.01 4.64 -5.04
CA PHE A 275 -11.28 3.27 -4.59
C PHE A 275 -12.69 3.13 -4.02
N VAL A 276 -13.08 4.03 -3.12
CA VAL A 276 -14.42 4.02 -2.51
C VAL A 276 -15.51 4.23 -3.57
N ILE A 277 -15.32 5.16 -4.50
CA ILE A 277 -16.25 5.37 -5.63
C ILE A 277 -16.36 4.09 -6.46
N GLY A 278 -15.25 3.43 -6.77
CA GLY A 278 -15.26 2.16 -7.48
C GLY A 278 -16.08 1.07 -6.77
N LEU A 279 -15.93 0.96 -5.45
CA LEU A 279 -16.73 0.02 -4.65
C LEU A 279 -18.22 0.36 -4.65
N ILE A 280 -18.57 1.64 -4.56
CA ILE A 280 -19.97 2.10 -4.63
C ILE A 280 -20.58 1.74 -6.00
N LEU A 281 -19.86 1.99 -7.10
CA LEU A 281 -20.33 1.66 -8.45
C LEU A 281 -20.54 0.16 -8.64
N ILE A 282 -19.64 -0.68 -8.12
CA ILE A 282 -19.80 -2.13 -8.12
C ILE A 282 -21.03 -2.53 -7.28
N GLY A 283 -21.22 -1.89 -6.11
CA GLY A 283 -22.38 -2.12 -5.26
C GLY A 283 -23.71 -1.76 -5.96
N ILE A 284 -23.76 -0.61 -6.63
CA ILE A 284 -24.95 -0.19 -7.40
C ILE A 284 -25.29 -1.21 -8.50
N GLU A 285 -24.28 -1.69 -9.24
CA GLU A 285 -24.48 -2.71 -10.28
C GLU A 285 -25.07 -3.99 -9.72
N ILE A 286 -24.59 -4.46 -8.56
CA ILE A 286 -25.02 -5.73 -7.98
C ILE A 286 -26.42 -5.63 -7.36
N PHE A 287 -26.71 -4.52 -6.66
CA PHE A 287 -27.93 -4.41 -5.84
C PHE A 287 -29.07 -3.64 -6.52
N VAL A 288 -28.76 -2.75 -7.48
CA VAL A 288 -29.75 -1.84 -8.07
C VAL A 288 -30.00 -2.14 -9.55
N LEU A 289 -28.95 -2.44 -10.31
CA LEU A 289 -29.05 -2.67 -11.75
C LEU A 289 -28.87 -4.16 -12.05
N PRO A 290 -29.96 -4.87 -12.44
CA PRO A 290 -29.83 -6.29 -12.76
C PRO A 290 -29.11 -6.48 -14.10
N GLY A 291 -27.84 -6.84 -14.05
CA GLY A 291 -27.00 -7.11 -15.22
C GLY A 291 -25.61 -6.52 -15.05
N PHE A 292 -24.61 -7.07 -15.75
CA PHE A 292 -23.23 -6.53 -15.72
C PHE A 292 -23.10 -5.43 -16.78
N GLY A 293 -23.32 -4.20 -16.38
CA GLY A 293 -23.36 -3.03 -17.26
C GLY A 293 -22.24 -2.00 -17.01
N VAL A 294 -22.52 -0.76 -17.39
CA VAL A 294 -21.54 0.34 -17.37
C VAL A 294 -21.02 0.63 -15.96
N CYS A 295 -21.88 0.56 -14.94
CA CYS A 295 -21.50 0.84 -13.55
C CYS A 295 -20.50 -0.21 -13.01
N GLY A 296 -20.72 -1.49 -13.30
CA GLY A 296 -19.82 -2.56 -12.86
C GLY A 296 -18.44 -2.47 -13.53
N ILE A 297 -18.41 -2.24 -14.84
CA ILE A 297 -17.15 -2.07 -15.58
C ILE A 297 -16.40 -0.84 -15.09
N SER A 298 -17.07 0.33 -14.98
CA SER A 298 -16.43 1.55 -14.52
C SER A 298 -15.97 1.42 -13.06
N GLY A 299 -16.73 0.74 -12.20
CA GLY A 299 -16.33 0.45 -10.82
C GLY A 299 -15.06 -0.39 -10.73
N ILE A 300 -14.93 -1.45 -11.53
CA ILE A 300 -13.70 -2.26 -11.60
C ILE A 300 -12.53 -1.42 -12.10
N VAL A 301 -12.72 -0.62 -13.13
CA VAL A 301 -11.67 0.27 -13.67
C VAL A 301 -11.21 1.26 -12.60
N CYS A 302 -12.15 1.88 -11.86
CA CYS A 302 -11.80 2.78 -10.76
C CYS A 302 -10.97 2.09 -9.66
N VAL A 303 -11.36 0.87 -9.25
CA VAL A 303 -10.62 0.10 -8.25
C VAL A 303 -9.21 -0.26 -8.75
N VAL A 304 -9.08 -0.73 -9.99
CA VAL A 304 -7.77 -1.07 -10.57
C VAL A 304 -6.87 0.16 -10.66
N ILE A 305 -7.42 1.29 -11.10
CA ILE A 305 -6.67 2.56 -11.16
C ILE A 305 -6.24 2.96 -9.75
N ALA A 306 -7.15 3.02 -8.78
CA ALA A 306 -6.86 3.42 -7.41
C ALA A 306 -5.75 2.57 -6.78
N LEU A 307 -5.85 1.23 -6.88
CA LEU A 307 -4.83 0.32 -6.35
C LEU A 307 -3.50 0.43 -7.10
N SER A 308 -3.51 0.71 -8.41
CA SER A 308 -2.28 0.82 -9.18
C SER A 308 -1.56 2.14 -8.92
N PHE A 309 -2.30 3.24 -8.79
CA PHE A 309 -1.72 4.57 -8.56
C PHE A 309 -1.17 4.69 -7.15
N SER A 310 -1.81 4.10 -6.15
CA SER A 310 -1.31 4.10 -4.76
C SER A 310 0.03 3.38 -4.56
N MET A 311 0.52 2.66 -5.58
CA MET A 311 1.85 2.02 -5.57
C MET A 311 2.92 2.83 -6.31
N VAL A 312 2.54 3.93 -6.94
CA VAL A 312 3.44 4.76 -7.74
C VAL A 312 3.41 6.17 -7.19
N ASP A 313 4.57 6.76 -7.05
CA ASP A 313 4.63 8.17 -6.69
C ASP A 313 4.04 9.03 -7.80
N ASN A 314 3.12 9.95 -7.46
CA ASN A 314 2.44 10.81 -8.42
C ASN A 314 3.41 11.66 -9.25
N ILE A 315 4.62 11.91 -8.74
CA ILE A 315 5.67 12.65 -9.43
C ILE A 315 6.18 11.89 -10.65
N GLU A 316 6.28 10.57 -10.57
CA GLU A 316 6.71 9.73 -11.70
C GLU A 316 5.68 9.72 -12.84
N LEU A 317 4.41 10.01 -12.52
CA LEU A 317 3.30 10.00 -13.47
C LEU A 317 3.15 11.30 -14.25
N TYR A 318 3.47 12.43 -13.63
CA TYR A 318 3.39 13.74 -14.26
C TYR A 318 4.76 14.16 -14.77
N ARG A 319 4.94 14.12 -16.08
CA ARG A 319 6.08 14.78 -16.70
C ARG A 319 5.96 16.29 -16.51
N TRP A 320 7.10 16.93 -16.34
CA TRP A 320 7.18 18.39 -16.23
C TRP A 320 6.64 19.15 -17.45
N ASP A 321 6.47 18.46 -18.60
CA ASP A 321 5.84 19.01 -19.81
C ASP A 321 4.30 18.91 -19.79
N GLY A 322 3.73 18.42 -18.70
CA GLY A 322 2.28 18.20 -18.53
C GLY A 322 1.77 16.93 -19.19
N THR A 323 2.65 16.10 -19.78
CA THR A 323 2.24 14.80 -20.34
C THR A 323 2.26 13.70 -19.28
N LEU A 324 1.24 12.83 -19.32
CA LEU A 324 1.17 11.66 -18.45
C LEU A 324 2.15 10.57 -18.95
N ASN A 325 3.05 10.15 -18.07
CA ASN A 325 3.89 8.99 -18.32
C ASN A 325 3.29 7.76 -17.66
N LEU A 326 2.74 6.85 -18.45
CA LEU A 326 2.08 5.65 -17.95
C LEU A 326 3.03 4.45 -17.76
N ARG A 327 4.31 4.59 -18.11
CA ARG A 327 5.29 3.49 -17.97
C ARG A 327 5.46 2.99 -16.53
N PRO A 328 5.54 3.85 -15.49
CA PRO A 328 5.64 3.39 -14.11
C PRO A 328 4.46 2.55 -13.66
N LEU A 329 3.27 2.72 -14.26
CA LEU A 329 2.08 1.96 -13.92
C LEU A 329 2.07 0.52 -14.46
N ILE A 330 2.95 0.16 -15.40
CA ILE A 330 2.94 -1.18 -16.02
C ILE A 330 3.14 -2.27 -14.96
N LYS A 331 4.12 -2.11 -14.06
CA LYS A 331 4.39 -3.09 -12.99
C LYS A 331 3.25 -3.14 -11.95
N PRO A 332 2.77 -2.01 -11.38
CA PRO A 332 1.63 -2.00 -10.46
C PRO A 332 0.35 -2.56 -11.07
N VAL A 333 -0.03 -2.15 -12.28
CA VAL A 333 -1.21 -2.70 -12.98
C VAL A 333 -1.07 -4.21 -13.17
N GLY A 334 0.10 -4.67 -13.60
CA GLY A 334 0.38 -6.11 -13.72
C GLY A 334 0.23 -6.84 -12.38
N LEU A 335 0.70 -6.26 -11.29
CA LEU A 335 0.60 -6.82 -9.95
C LEU A 335 -0.86 -6.85 -9.46
N VAL A 336 -1.64 -5.77 -9.68
CA VAL A 336 -3.06 -5.71 -9.34
C VAL A 336 -3.85 -6.77 -10.12
N VAL A 337 -3.64 -6.88 -11.44
CA VAL A 337 -4.32 -7.88 -12.28
C VAL A 337 -3.94 -9.30 -11.87
N PHE A 338 -2.66 -9.55 -11.58
CA PHE A 338 -2.19 -10.84 -11.07
C PHE A 338 -2.84 -11.18 -9.73
N SER A 339 -2.83 -10.24 -8.78
CA SER A 339 -3.43 -10.42 -7.45
C SER A 339 -4.95 -10.63 -7.53
N ALA A 340 -5.64 -9.90 -8.41
CA ALA A 340 -7.07 -10.07 -8.66
C ALA A 340 -7.37 -11.47 -9.22
N THR A 341 -6.60 -11.91 -10.20
CA THR A 341 -6.75 -13.24 -10.79
C THR A 341 -6.51 -14.34 -9.76
N ALA A 342 -5.41 -14.23 -9.01
CA ALA A 342 -5.06 -15.16 -7.93
C ALA A 342 -6.14 -15.19 -6.82
N ALA A 343 -6.68 -14.00 -6.45
CA ALA A 343 -7.75 -13.88 -5.47
C ALA A 343 -9.04 -14.58 -5.93
N ILE A 344 -9.45 -14.38 -7.18
CA ILE A 344 -10.67 -15.01 -7.72
C ILE A 344 -10.51 -16.53 -7.76
N PHE A 345 -9.42 -17.04 -8.34
CA PHE A 345 -9.17 -18.48 -8.40
C PHE A 345 -9.01 -19.11 -7.01
N GLY A 346 -8.26 -18.45 -6.14
CA GLY A 346 -8.07 -18.86 -4.75
C GLY A 346 -9.38 -18.88 -3.97
N SER A 347 -10.22 -17.87 -4.15
CA SER A 347 -11.56 -17.79 -3.52
C SER A 347 -12.49 -18.89 -4.02
N VAL A 348 -12.54 -19.15 -5.33
CA VAL A 348 -13.35 -20.27 -5.88
C VAL A 348 -12.85 -21.61 -5.34
N TRP A 349 -11.54 -21.82 -5.28
CA TRP A 349 -10.96 -23.04 -4.72
C TRP A 349 -11.27 -23.18 -3.22
N LEU A 350 -11.11 -22.08 -2.46
CA LEU A 350 -11.39 -22.06 -1.03
C LEU A 350 -12.87 -22.36 -0.74
N VAL A 351 -13.78 -21.68 -1.45
CA VAL A 351 -15.21 -21.88 -1.33
C VAL A 351 -15.58 -23.33 -1.62
N ARG A 352 -15.08 -23.91 -2.72
CA ARG A 352 -15.30 -25.33 -3.05
C ARG A 352 -14.80 -26.25 -1.94
N LYS A 353 -13.61 -25.99 -1.38
CA LYS A 353 -13.04 -26.79 -0.30
C LYS A 353 -13.85 -26.66 1.01
N LEU A 354 -14.29 -25.45 1.35
CA LEU A 354 -15.10 -25.20 2.54
C LEU A 354 -16.47 -25.86 2.46
N TYR A 355 -17.13 -25.81 1.29
CA TYR A 355 -18.40 -26.52 1.07
C TYR A 355 -18.22 -28.06 1.08
N ALA A 356 -17.04 -28.57 0.72
CA ALA A 356 -16.73 -29.99 0.80
C ALA A 356 -16.45 -30.47 2.24
N THR A 357 -16.08 -29.59 3.14
CA THR A 357 -15.82 -29.87 4.54
C THR A 357 -17.03 -29.43 5.40
N ARG A 358 -17.55 -30.32 6.26
CA ARG A 358 -18.68 -30.03 7.18
C ARG A 358 -18.45 -28.86 8.15
N SER A 359 -17.29 -28.22 8.11
CA SER A 359 -16.94 -27.08 8.97
C SER A 359 -17.81 -25.84 8.73
N PHE A 360 -18.48 -25.73 7.59
CA PHE A 360 -19.39 -24.62 7.25
C PHE A 360 -20.82 -24.83 7.77
N ASP A 361 -21.17 -26.05 8.18
CA ASP A 361 -22.53 -26.38 8.65
C ASP A 361 -22.95 -25.56 9.89
N ASN A 362 -21.98 -25.05 10.66
CA ASN A 362 -22.22 -24.23 11.86
C ASN A 362 -22.25 -22.72 11.61
N ILE A 363 -21.82 -22.24 10.44
CA ILE A 363 -21.72 -20.80 10.12
C ILE A 363 -22.80 -20.39 9.12
N ALA A 364 -23.18 -21.27 8.19
CA ALA A 364 -24.34 -21.08 7.35
C ALA A 364 -25.59 -21.36 8.17
N LEU A 365 -26.51 -20.40 8.26
CA LEU A 365 -27.85 -20.64 8.75
C LEU A 365 -28.49 -21.71 7.85
N ARG A 366 -28.28 -22.97 8.14
CA ARG A 366 -29.11 -24.06 7.62
C ARG A 366 -30.48 -23.88 8.25
N GLN A 367 -31.34 -23.20 7.54
CA GLN A 367 -32.78 -23.36 7.73
C GLN A 367 -33.10 -24.78 7.24
N GLU A 368 -32.77 -25.79 8.05
CA GLU A 368 -33.35 -27.12 7.84
C GLU A 368 -34.81 -26.94 8.02
N MET A 369 -35.57 -27.08 6.91
CA MET A 369 -37.03 -27.20 6.95
C MET A 369 -37.33 -28.52 7.64
N LYS A 370 -37.45 -28.47 8.97
CA LYS A 370 -37.79 -29.66 9.75
C LYS A 370 -39.26 -30.00 9.52
N ALA A 371 -39.52 -31.25 9.25
CA ALA A 371 -40.88 -31.77 9.09
C ALA A 371 -41.77 -31.44 10.32
N GLU A 372 -41.18 -31.24 11.50
CA GLU A 372 -41.84 -30.82 12.74
C GLU A 372 -42.37 -29.38 12.70
N GLU A 373 -41.83 -28.52 11.81
CA GLU A 373 -42.28 -27.12 11.59
C GLU A 373 -43.31 -26.97 10.47
N GLY A 374 -43.88 -28.09 9.98
CA GLY A 374 -44.96 -28.09 8.98
C GLY A 374 -44.49 -28.11 7.53
N PHE A 375 -43.16 -28.16 7.26
CA PHE A 375 -42.64 -28.37 5.92
C PHE A 375 -42.62 -29.86 5.58
N VAL A 376 -43.75 -30.38 5.10
CA VAL A 376 -43.85 -31.76 4.61
C VAL A 376 -43.35 -31.73 3.15
N GLY A 377 -42.15 -32.23 2.91
CA GLY A 377 -41.71 -32.59 1.55
C GLY A 377 -42.71 -33.62 0.98
N VAL A 378 -42.78 -33.72 -0.35
CA VAL A 378 -43.57 -34.71 -1.04
C VAL A 378 -43.48 -36.07 -0.37
N VAL A 379 -44.57 -36.60 0.12
CA VAL A 379 -44.63 -37.90 0.83
C VAL A 379 -44.12 -38.96 -0.14
N SER A 380 -42.88 -39.39 0.02
CA SER A 380 -42.33 -40.53 -0.72
C SER A 380 -43.00 -41.79 -0.22
N GLY A 381 -43.63 -42.54 -1.08
CA GLY A 381 -44.31 -43.78 -0.75
C GLY A 381 -45.77 -43.88 -1.21
N MET A 382 -46.29 -42.93 -1.99
CA MET A 382 -47.61 -43.02 -2.54
C MET A 382 -47.73 -44.07 -3.66
N GLU A 383 -46.59 -44.52 -4.20
CA GLU A 383 -46.56 -45.60 -5.21
C GLU A 383 -47.06 -46.95 -4.65
N SER A 384 -46.94 -47.16 -3.36
CA SER A 384 -47.43 -48.35 -2.69
C SER A 384 -48.96 -48.42 -2.61
N LEU A 385 -49.65 -47.30 -2.80
CA LEU A 385 -51.10 -47.18 -2.78
C LEU A 385 -51.73 -47.51 -4.13
N ILE A 386 -50.95 -47.72 -5.19
CA ILE A 386 -51.46 -48.07 -6.51
C ILE A 386 -52.15 -49.43 -6.48
N GLY A 387 -53.41 -49.47 -6.84
CA GLY A 387 -54.26 -50.67 -6.82
C GLY A 387 -55.06 -50.83 -5.53
N GLU A 388 -54.83 -50.02 -4.47
CA GLU A 388 -55.59 -50.06 -3.24
C GLU A 388 -56.95 -49.33 -3.36
N GLU A 389 -57.88 -49.74 -2.52
CA GLU A 389 -59.18 -49.05 -2.35
C GLU A 389 -59.00 -47.89 -1.33
N VAL A 390 -59.48 -46.71 -1.70
CA VAL A 390 -59.48 -45.52 -0.83
C VAL A 390 -60.93 -45.00 -0.69
N THR A 391 -61.24 -44.41 0.45
CA THR A 391 -62.59 -43.87 0.68
C THR A 391 -62.58 -42.35 0.55
N VAL A 392 -63.54 -41.80 -0.21
CA VAL A 392 -63.70 -40.35 -0.37
C VAL A 392 -63.99 -39.69 0.97
N PHE A 393 -63.12 -38.78 1.38
CA PHE A 393 -63.29 -38.02 2.61
C PHE A 393 -64.01 -36.70 2.41
N THR A 394 -63.73 -36.01 1.30
CA THR A 394 -64.46 -34.78 0.86
C THR A 394 -65.01 -35.01 -0.53
N ASP A 395 -66.21 -34.46 -0.85
CA ASP A 395 -66.73 -34.52 -2.21
C ASP A 395 -65.65 -34.09 -3.24
N MET A 396 -65.57 -34.88 -4.34
CA MET A 396 -64.57 -34.69 -5.38
C MET A 396 -65.20 -34.16 -6.66
N ARG A 397 -64.62 -33.00 -7.24
CA ARG A 397 -65.09 -32.34 -8.50
C ARG A 397 -63.90 -31.71 -9.24
N PRO A 398 -63.17 -32.36 -10.02
CA PRO A 398 -62.73 -33.77 -9.97
C PRO A 398 -61.74 -34.08 -8.86
N SER A 399 -61.24 -33.08 -8.14
CA SER A 399 -60.20 -33.21 -7.05
C SER A 399 -60.85 -33.10 -5.68
N GLY A 400 -60.28 -33.79 -4.70
CA GLY A 400 -60.77 -33.82 -3.32
C GLY A 400 -59.73 -34.55 -2.43
N LYS A 401 -60.20 -34.98 -1.24
CA LYS A 401 -59.40 -35.76 -0.30
C LYS A 401 -60.01 -37.18 -0.14
N VAL A 402 -59.08 -38.13 -0.10
CA VAL A 402 -59.44 -39.53 0.16
C VAL A 402 -58.72 -40.01 1.42
N ARG A 403 -59.30 -41.01 2.10
CA ARG A 403 -58.70 -41.68 3.26
C ARG A 403 -58.28 -43.06 2.83
N THR A 404 -57.01 -43.38 3.12
CA THR A 404 -56.39 -44.70 2.92
C THR A 404 -56.84 -45.68 4.00
N ALA A 405 -56.60 -46.95 3.82
CA ALA A 405 -56.89 -48.00 4.82
C ALA A 405 -56.19 -47.74 6.16
N ASP A 406 -54.98 -47.15 6.14
CA ASP A 406 -54.21 -46.73 7.29
C ASP A 406 -54.71 -45.47 8.00
N GLY A 407 -55.81 -44.88 7.52
CA GLY A 407 -56.44 -43.69 8.11
C GLY A 407 -55.82 -42.36 7.67
N LYS A 408 -54.78 -42.34 6.84
CA LYS A 408 -54.17 -41.11 6.30
C LYS A 408 -55.08 -40.44 5.29
N ILE A 409 -55.13 -39.12 5.34
CA ILE A 409 -55.91 -38.31 4.38
C ILE A 409 -54.89 -37.73 3.36
N ILE A 410 -55.12 -38.02 2.07
CA ILE A 410 -54.29 -37.61 0.96
C ILE A 410 -55.13 -36.93 -0.12
N GLU A 411 -54.50 -36.09 -0.94
CA GLU A 411 -55.13 -35.45 -2.08
C GLU A 411 -55.32 -36.46 -3.22
N ALA A 412 -56.53 -36.49 -3.79
CA ALA A 412 -56.87 -37.38 -4.88
C ALA A 412 -57.63 -36.62 -5.98
N THR A 413 -57.42 -37.06 -7.23
CA THR A 413 -58.10 -36.54 -8.39
C THR A 413 -58.69 -37.70 -9.20
N LEU A 414 -59.92 -37.57 -9.68
CA LEU A 414 -60.54 -38.54 -10.58
C LEU A 414 -59.87 -38.45 -11.94
N LYS A 415 -59.23 -39.55 -12.38
CA LYS A 415 -58.43 -39.58 -13.62
C LYS A 415 -59.22 -39.30 -14.88
N PHE A 416 -60.41 -39.72 -14.88
CA PHE A 416 -61.39 -39.56 -16.04
C PHE A 416 -62.38 -38.44 -15.82
N GLY A 417 -62.15 -37.55 -14.82
CA GLY A 417 -63.14 -36.54 -14.46
C GLY A 417 -64.41 -37.14 -13.77
N GLY A 418 -65.37 -36.28 -13.46
CA GLY A 418 -66.58 -36.73 -12.84
C GLY A 418 -66.73 -36.22 -11.40
N PHE A 419 -67.67 -36.86 -10.67
CA PHE A 419 -68.03 -36.50 -9.31
C PHE A 419 -68.06 -37.75 -8.44
N ALA A 420 -67.45 -37.67 -7.26
CA ALA A 420 -67.52 -38.72 -6.27
C ALA A 420 -67.99 -38.16 -4.93
N SER A 421 -68.99 -38.73 -4.30
CA SER A 421 -69.55 -38.29 -3.02
C SER A 421 -68.72 -38.82 -1.84
N LYS A 422 -68.79 -38.10 -0.74
CA LYS A 422 -68.17 -38.52 0.53
C LYS A 422 -68.63 -39.90 0.95
N GLY A 423 -67.69 -40.78 1.29
CA GLY A 423 -67.94 -42.17 1.69
C GLY A 423 -67.93 -43.19 0.53
N GLN A 424 -67.84 -42.76 -0.72
CA GLN A 424 -67.67 -43.64 -1.88
C GLN A 424 -66.28 -44.26 -1.93
N LYS A 425 -66.20 -45.53 -2.34
CA LYS A 425 -64.90 -46.21 -2.53
C LYS A 425 -64.38 -45.95 -3.94
N LEU A 426 -63.13 -45.72 -4.05
CA LEU A 426 -62.37 -45.44 -5.31
C LEU A 426 -61.13 -46.32 -5.33
N LYS A 427 -60.71 -46.72 -6.54
CA LYS A 427 -59.47 -47.44 -6.73
C LYS A 427 -58.36 -46.50 -7.22
N VAL A 428 -57.15 -46.56 -6.59
CA VAL A 428 -56.03 -45.77 -6.97
C VAL A 428 -55.38 -46.35 -8.22
N LEU A 429 -55.31 -45.56 -9.31
CA LEU A 429 -54.72 -45.96 -10.60
C LEU A 429 -53.24 -45.54 -10.75
N SER A 430 -52.87 -44.37 -10.30
CA SER A 430 -51.51 -43.85 -10.35
C SER A 430 -51.26 -42.84 -9.23
N ALA A 431 -50.00 -42.64 -8.88
CA ALA A 431 -49.59 -41.65 -7.93
C ALA A 431 -48.47 -40.80 -8.57
N GLU A 432 -48.66 -39.48 -8.67
CA GLU A 432 -47.72 -38.55 -9.27
C GLU A 432 -47.67 -37.24 -8.46
N GLN A 433 -46.52 -36.70 -8.25
CA GLN A 433 -46.29 -35.37 -7.62
C GLN A 433 -47.04 -35.14 -6.28
N GLY A 434 -47.16 -36.19 -5.45
CA GLY A 434 -47.79 -36.06 -4.14
C GLY A 434 -49.31 -36.17 -4.15
N ARG A 435 -49.96 -36.58 -5.27
CA ARG A 435 -51.39 -36.80 -5.45
C ARG A 435 -51.66 -38.21 -5.98
N VAL A 436 -52.78 -38.76 -5.64
CA VAL A 436 -53.23 -40.02 -6.21
C VAL A 436 -54.35 -39.80 -7.23
N TYR A 437 -54.28 -40.52 -8.30
CA TYR A 437 -55.33 -40.52 -9.33
C TYR A 437 -56.22 -41.77 -9.17
N CYS A 438 -57.54 -41.53 -8.98
CA CYS A 438 -58.48 -42.59 -8.69
C CYS A 438 -59.45 -42.74 -9.82
N SER A 439 -60.07 -43.94 -9.91
CA SER A 439 -61.24 -44.25 -10.74
C SER A 439 -62.43 -44.65 -9.89
N ILE A 440 -63.64 -44.33 -10.40
CA ILE A 440 -64.88 -44.89 -9.92
C ILE A 440 -65.00 -46.22 -10.66
N ASP A 441 -65.10 -47.33 -9.93
CA ASP A 441 -65.43 -48.64 -10.52
C ASP A 441 -66.82 -48.66 -11.08
#